data_a56353836a24fadff63fcd0a2258d0f9
#
_entry.id   a56353836a24fadff63fcd0a2258d0f9
#
_cell.length_a   1.000
_cell.length_b   1.000
_cell.length_c   1.000
_cell.angle_alpha   90.00
_cell.angle_beta   90.00
_cell.angle_gamma   90.00
#
_symmetry.space_group_name_H-M   'P 1'
#
loop_
_entity.id
_entity.type
_entity.pdbx_description
1 polymer ?
#
loop_
_entity_poly.entity_id
_entity_poly.type
_entity_poly.pdbx_seq_one_letter_code
_entity_poly.pdbx_strand_id
1 'polypeptide(L)'
;MKSNWRVYTKKADFKAIGERFGIDQVMARIIRNRGLETDEQINMYLNGTVDDMHSPHLLKDADKCVDILTDKIHAGKKIHIIGDYDIDGICSTTILYKGLKAAGADVTFTVPDRIIDGYGINEHLIDEAYNNGTDTIITCDNGIAAIEQIKYAKEKGMTVIVTDHHDIPFDFVDGEKMHKVPQADAIVNPKQEECPYPFDKLCGAGVAFKVIKILYEKCGLNPTELEEYAELMAIATIGDVVDLSDENRVIVKYGLKHLAVTTNIGIRALVEACELEIDKISSYHIGFVIGPCLNATGRLDSARRAIELLLTTDMEDARKKALELRTLNVERKDITEEYAAIAIEQVENTELKDDKVLVVYLPDCHESVAGIIAGRVREKFYRPSIVITKAEDGAKGSGRSIEGYNMFEEISKCGKLLNKYGGHPMAAGISLDIAKIDEFRKALNENQTMTENVLTPTVWIDVPMPVDYVDIKLIKQFEKLQPFGKGNEKPVFADRNLTVRQSAVIGKNKNVLRCQLESEHGKLVTAIRFKLDGQEIPEVGKKISMVYYPDINEYNGIVSIQFRIEDWRYV
;
A
#
# COMPACT_ATOMS: atom_id res chain seq x y z
N MET A 1 -10.52 -3.38 -23.07
CA MET A 1 -10.75 -1.93 -22.96
C MET A 1 -9.69 -1.22 -23.78
N LYS A 2 -9.99 -0.16 -24.56
CA LYS A 2 -8.95 0.63 -25.24
C LYS A 2 -8.16 1.39 -24.17
N SER A 3 -6.85 1.51 -24.35
CA SER A 3 -5.97 2.31 -23.49
C SER A 3 -5.26 3.40 -24.30
N ASN A 4 -4.88 4.47 -23.62
CA ASN A 4 -4.00 5.51 -24.18
C ASN A 4 -2.56 5.13 -23.86
N TRP A 5 -1.70 5.05 -24.89
CA TRP A 5 -0.27 4.80 -24.68
C TRP A 5 0.48 6.12 -24.69
N ARG A 6 1.20 6.39 -23.61
CA ARG A 6 2.03 7.57 -23.45
C ARG A 6 3.46 7.18 -23.11
N VAL A 7 4.43 7.88 -23.65
CA VAL A 7 5.85 7.63 -23.40
C VAL A 7 6.39 8.71 -22.48
N TYR A 8 7.13 8.32 -21.46
CA TYR A 8 7.89 9.29 -20.67
C TYR A 8 8.92 10.01 -21.53
N THR A 9 8.97 11.33 -21.41
CA THR A 9 9.81 12.21 -22.26
C THR A 9 10.90 12.94 -21.49
N LYS A 10 11.23 12.51 -20.26
CA LYS A 10 12.32 13.09 -19.49
C LYS A 10 13.65 12.92 -20.23
N LYS A 11 14.44 13.99 -20.32
CA LYS A 11 15.71 14.02 -21.05
C LYS A 11 16.88 13.93 -20.09
N ALA A 12 17.93 13.22 -20.48
CA ALA A 12 19.25 13.19 -19.85
C ALA A 12 20.27 12.58 -20.83
N ASP A 13 21.54 12.66 -20.50
CA ASP A 13 22.56 11.86 -21.15
C ASP A 13 22.59 10.45 -20.55
N PHE A 14 21.68 9.60 -21.05
CA PHE A 14 21.52 8.22 -20.54
C PHE A 14 22.79 7.39 -20.74
N LYS A 15 23.60 7.68 -21.76
CA LYS A 15 24.84 6.98 -21.99
C LYS A 15 25.85 7.34 -20.92
N ALA A 16 26.07 8.62 -20.64
CA ALA A 16 26.98 9.07 -19.60
C ALA A 16 26.55 8.56 -18.19
N ILE A 17 25.26 8.56 -17.87
CA ILE A 17 24.73 7.98 -16.63
C ILE A 17 25.02 6.47 -16.60
N GLY A 18 24.76 5.76 -17.70
CA GLY A 18 25.02 4.34 -17.81
C GLY A 18 26.48 3.97 -17.57
N GLU A 19 27.41 4.70 -18.20
CA GLU A 19 28.86 4.51 -18.03
C GLU A 19 29.30 4.78 -16.58
N ARG A 20 28.78 5.86 -15.96
CA ARG A 20 29.11 6.25 -14.57
C ARG A 20 28.69 5.22 -13.54
N PHE A 21 27.48 4.67 -13.64
CA PHE A 21 26.91 3.73 -12.67
C PHE A 21 27.04 2.26 -13.09
N GLY A 22 27.68 1.94 -14.20
CA GLY A 22 27.86 0.57 -14.69
C GLY A 22 26.52 -0.12 -15.02
N ILE A 23 25.57 0.61 -15.60
CA ILE A 23 24.23 0.13 -15.98
C ILE A 23 23.96 0.44 -17.46
N ASP A 24 23.01 -0.30 -18.05
CA ASP A 24 22.56 -0.03 -19.41
C ASP A 24 21.85 1.34 -19.52
N GLN A 25 21.95 1.99 -20.68
CA GLN A 25 21.26 3.26 -20.94
C GLN A 25 19.73 3.17 -20.78
N VAL A 26 19.14 2.00 -20.99
CA VAL A 26 17.70 1.73 -20.72
C VAL A 26 17.42 1.87 -19.24
N MET A 27 18.29 1.31 -18.39
CA MET A 27 18.19 1.46 -16.93
C MET A 27 18.30 2.93 -16.51
N ALA A 28 19.28 3.66 -17.07
CA ALA A 28 19.46 5.08 -16.80
C ALA A 28 18.20 5.90 -17.16
N ARG A 29 17.53 5.55 -18.26
CA ARG A 29 16.27 6.20 -18.67
C ARG A 29 15.13 5.88 -17.72
N ILE A 30 14.99 4.63 -17.28
CA ILE A 30 13.97 4.23 -16.28
C ILE A 30 14.18 5.00 -14.98
N ILE A 31 15.41 5.04 -14.46
CA ILE A 31 15.76 5.75 -13.23
C ILE A 31 15.41 7.24 -13.35
N ARG A 32 15.75 7.85 -14.50
CA ARG A 32 15.40 9.24 -14.78
C ARG A 32 13.88 9.48 -14.85
N ASN A 33 13.12 8.51 -15.38
CA ASN A 33 11.65 8.57 -15.38
C ASN A 33 11.07 8.56 -13.96
N ARG A 34 11.74 7.91 -13.00
CA ARG A 34 11.38 7.91 -11.56
C ARG A 34 11.64 9.28 -10.88
N GLY A 35 12.21 10.25 -11.59
CA GLY A 35 12.48 11.59 -11.06
C GLY A 35 13.83 11.76 -10.40
N LEU A 36 14.70 10.74 -10.46
CA LEU A 36 16.04 10.82 -9.87
C LEU A 36 16.98 11.58 -10.82
N GLU A 37 17.53 12.70 -10.35
CA GLU A 37 18.24 13.67 -11.18
C GLU A 37 19.72 13.76 -10.84
N THR A 38 20.07 13.67 -9.54
CA THR A 38 21.44 13.80 -9.08
C THR A 38 22.13 12.46 -8.94
N ASP A 39 23.45 12.48 -8.93
CA ASP A 39 24.27 11.27 -8.75
C ASP A 39 24.03 10.63 -7.37
N GLU A 40 23.80 11.46 -6.34
CA GLU A 40 23.49 11.00 -4.98
C GLU A 40 22.15 10.24 -4.96
N GLN A 41 21.12 10.80 -5.60
CA GLN A 41 19.81 10.14 -5.70
C GLN A 41 19.89 8.81 -6.47
N ILE A 42 20.63 8.78 -7.59
CA ILE A 42 20.84 7.57 -8.38
C ILE A 42 21.62 6.53 -7.59
N ASN A 43 22.66 6.95 -6.85
CA ASN A 43 23.44 6.05 -6.00
C ASN A 43 22.59 5.49 -4.86
N MET A 44 21.84 6.33 -4.14
CA MET A 44 20.90 5.91 -3.09
C MET A 44 19.90 4.89 -3.63
N TYR A 45 19.33 5.13 -4.82
CA TYR A 45 18.37 4.22 -5.44
C TYR A 45 18.98 2.84 -5.78
N LEU A 46 20.19 2.81 -6.36
CA LEU A 46 20.85 1.57 -6.79
C LEU A 46 21.51 0.83 -5.63
N ASN A 47 22.23 1.55 -4.78
CA ASN A 47 23.20 1.01 -3.83
C ASN A 47 22.88 1.36 -2.36
N GLY A 48 21.84 2.19 -2.09
CA GLY A 48 21.51 2.67 -0.74
C GLY A 48 21.41 1.53 0.29
N THR A 49 21.97 1.79 1.47
CA THR A 49 22.05 0.90 2.62
C THR A 49 21.38 1.53 3.84
N VAL A 50 21.25 0.80 4.92
CA VAL A 50 20.66 1.31 6.18
C VAL A 50 21.44 2.49 6.78
N ASP A 51 22.73 2.61 6.45
CA ASP A 51 23.57 3.72 6.91
C ASP A 51 23.26 5.02 6.16
N ASP A 52 22.61 4.91 4.99
CA ASP A 52 22.17 6.06 4.19
C ASP A 52 20.79 6.57 4.61
N MET A 53 20.12 5.92 5.57
CA MET A 53 18.82 6.37 6.08
C MET A 53 18.98 7.67 6.87
N HIS A 54 17.99 8.54 6.74
CA HIS A 54 18.00 9.83 7.45
C HIS A 54 18.02 9.66 8.96
N SER A 55 18.73 10.57 9.65
CA SER A 55 18.83 10.56 11.10
C SER A 55 17.44 10.70 11.75
N PRO A 56 17.08 9.85 12.71
CA PRO A 56 15.80 9.94 13.42
C PRO A 56 15.65 11.26 14.20
N HIS A 57 16.76 11.87 14.63
CA HIS A 57 16.78 13.15 15.35
C HIS A 57 16.31 14.34 14.51
N LEU A 58 16.17 14.17 13.17
CA LEU A 58 15.58 15.19 12.31
C LEU A 58 14.04 15.17 12.35
N LEU A 59 13.40 14.13 12.88
CA LEU A 59 11.96 14.13 13.07
C LEU A 59 11.58 15.10 14.18
N LYS A 60 10.70 16.05 13.87
CA LYS A 60 10.20 17.01 14.85
C LYS A 60 9.61 16.27 16.05
N ASP A 61 9.94 16.71 17.26
CA ASP A 61 9.55 16.14 18.54
C ASP A 61 10.04 14.70 18.84
N ALA A 62 10.86 14.08 18.00
CA ALA A 62 11.29 12.69 18.23
C ALA A 62 12.16 12.57 19.50
N ASP A 63 13.13 13.48 19.70
CA ASP A 63 13.94 13.51 20.91
C ASP A 63 13.10 13.82 22.15
N LYS A 64 12.18 14.80 22.05
CA LYS A 64 11.24 15.14 23.12
C LYS A 64 10.32 13.95 23.47
N CYS A 65 9.83 13.22 22.47
CA CYS A 65 9.07 12.00 22.66
C CYS A 65 9.85 10.99 23.50
N VAL A 66 11.11 10.73 23.12
CA VAL A 66 11.97 9.77 23.81
C VAL A 66 12.34 10.26 25.22
N ASP A 67 12.55 11.57 25.42
CA ASP A 67 12.77 12.15 26.75
C ASP A 67 11.59 11.85 27.68
N ILE A 68 10.37 12.12 27.23
CA ILE A 68 9.15 11.81 27.99
C ILE A 68 9.07 10.31 28.30
N LEU A 69 9.24 9.45 27.28
CA LEU A 69 9.17 8.00 27.47
C LEU A 69 10.21 7.50 28.49
N THR A 70 11.44 7.97 28.40
CA THR A 70 12.53 7.60 29.31
C THR A 70 12.22 8.00 30.73
N ASP A 71 11.73 9.24 30.96
CA ASP A 71 11.33 9.73 32.28
C ASP A 71 10.19 8.88 32.87
N LYS A 72 9.20 8.51 32.04
CA LYS A 72 8.08 7.66 32.46
C LYS A 72 8.53 6.24 32.79
N ILE A 73 9.44 5.67 32.03
CA ILE A 73 10.04 4.35 32.30
C ILE A 73 10.78 4.37 33.61
N HIS A 74 11.67 5.37 33.87
CA HIS A 74 12.40 5.50 35.10
C HIS A 74 11.49 5.71 36.31
N ALA A 75 10.36 6.40 36.13
CA ALA A 75 9.37 6.61 37.18
C ALA A 75 8.43 5.39 37.38
N GLY A 76 8.62 4.27 36.64
CA GLY A 76 7.77 3.07 36.72
C GLY A 76 6.32 3.32 36.32
N LYS A 77 6.10 4.30 35.45
CA LYS A 77 4.75 4.65 34.96
C LYS A 77 4.28 3.69 33.87
N LYS A 78 2.99 3.37 33.90
CA LYS A 78 2.38 2.51 32.89
C LYS A 78 2.15 3.25 31.58
N ILE A 79 2.66 2.69 30.50
CA ILE A 79 2.52 3.19 29.13
C ILE A 79 1.52 2.30 28.37
N HIS A 80 0.62 2.91 27.62
CA HIS A 80 -0.34 2.18 26.80
C HIS A 80 -0.25 2.62 25.34
N ILE A 81 -0.06 1.66 24.44
CA ILE A 81 -0.01 1.90 23.00
C ILE A 81 -1.43 1.76 22.44
N ILE A 82 -1.89 2.76 21.69
CA ILE A 82 -3.12 2.67 20.88
C ILE A 82 -2.71 2.68 19.41
N GLY A 83 -2.75 1.50 18.78
CA GLY A 83 -2.43 1.31 17.36
C GLY A 83 -3.61 1.51 16.44
N ASP A 84 -3.44 1.15 15.15
CA ASP A 84 -4.54 0.96 14.21
C ASP A 84 -4.70 -0.52 13.87
N TYR A 85 -5.83 -0.86 13.21
CA TYR A 85 -6.24 -2.24 12.92
C TYR A 85 -5.68 -2.80 11.61
N ASP A 86 -4.96 -2.03 10.82
CA ASP A 86 -4.38 -2.50 9.56
C ASP A 86 -2.93 -2.96 9.72
N ILE A 87 -2.32 -3.36 8.62
CA ILE A 87 -0.96 -3.93 8.61
C ILE A 87 0.11 -2.97 9.11
N ASP A 88 -0.04 -1.66 8.87
CA ASP A 88 0.90 -0.65 9.36
C ASP A 88 0.72 -0.46 10.87
N GLY A 89 -0.52 -0.29 11.35
CA GLY A 89 -0.84 -0.23 12.77
C GLY A 89 -0.41 -1.49 13.54
N ILE A 90 -0.60 -2.69 12.97
CA ILE A 90 -0.14 -3.96 13.53
C ILE A 90 1.39 -3.97 13.69
N CYS A 91 2.14 -3.61 12.62
CA CYS A 91 3.60 -3.59 12.67
C CYS A 91 4.13 -2.49 13.58
N SER A 92 3.54 -1.29 13.52
CA SER A 92 3.89 -0.14 14.38
C SER A 92 3.72 -0.47 15.86
N THR A 93 2.57 -1.04 16.22
CA THR A 93 2.28 -1.49 17.60
C THR A 93 3.28 -2.53 18.06
N THR A 94 3.61 -3.50 17.19
CA THR A 94 4.61 -4.54 17.50
C THR A 94 5.99 -3.96 17.75
N ILE A 95 6.45 -3.00 16.92
CA ILE A 95 7.74 -2.32 17.05
C ILE A 95 7.80 -1.53 18.36
N LEU A 96 6.78 -0.68 18.62
CA LEU A 96 6.73 0.10 19.87
C LEU A 96 6.68 -0.79 21.11
N TYR A 97 5.85 -1.84 21.09
CA TYR A 97 5.71 -2.75 22.23
C TYR A 97 7.04 -3.44 22.56
N LYS A 98 7.70 -4.04 21.55
CA LYS A 98 9.00 -4.71 21.75
C LYS A 98 10.08 -3.72 22.20
N GLY A 99 10.18 -2.57 21.55
CA GLY A 99 11.20 -1.57 21.86
C GLY A 99 11.03 -0.97 23.26
N LEU A 100 9.80 -0.63 23.65
CA LEU A 100 9.52 -0.15 25.01
C LEU A 100 9.76 -1.23 26.06
N LYS A 101 9.40 -2.48 25.78
CA LYS A 101 9.72 -3.62 26.69
C LYS A 101 11.21 -3.81 26.85
N ALA A 102 12.00 -3.72 25.79
CA ALA A 102 13.47 -3.80 25.85
C ALA A 102 14.07 -2.68 26.71
N ALA A 103 13.46 -1.48 26.68
CA ALA A 103 13.84 -0.35 27.53
C ALA A 103 13.33 -0.47 28.99
N GLY A 104 12.63 -1.56 29.34
CA GLY A 104 12.16 -1.81 30.72
C GLY A 104 10.79 -1.19 31.04
N ALA A 105 10.03 -0.73 30.07
CA ALA A 105 8.70 -0.15 30.29
C ALA A 105 7.67 -1.16 30.80
N ASP A 106 6.78 -0.72 31.70
CA ASP A 106 5.49 -1.36 31.93
C ASP A 106 4.53 -0.92 30.81
N VAL A 107 4.48 -1.70 29.74
CA VAL A 107 3.75 -1.36 28.52
C VAL A 107 2.69 -2.38 28.17
N THR A 108 1.54 -1.87 27.76
CA THR A 108 0.39 -2.63 27.22
C THR A 108 -0.06 -2.01 25.90
N PHE A 109 -0.90 -2.71 25.13
CA PHE A 109 -1.42 -2.19 23.87
C PHE A 109 -2.90 -2.53 23.66
N THR A 110 -3.55 -1.69 22.86
CA THR A 110 -4.90 -1.90 22.32
C THR A 110 -4.93 -1.45 20.86
N VAL A 111 -5.77 -2.09 20.06
CA VAL A 111 -6.12 -1.68 18.71
C VAL A 111 -7.64 -1.54 18.61
N PRO A 112 -8.16 -0.53 17.90
CA PRO A 112 -9.60 -0.31 17.80
C PRO A 112 -10.28 -1.47 17.05
N ASP A 113 -11.54 -1.75 17.42
CA ASP A 113 -12.42 -2.55 16.60
C ASP A 113 -12.96 -1.70 15.44
N ARG A 114 -12.79 -2.18 14.21
CA ARG A 114 -13.15 -1.43 13.01
C ARG A 114 -14.62 -1.02 12.94
N ILE A 115 -15.52 -1.85 13.48
CA ILE A 115 -16.97 -1.65 13.42
C ILE A 115 -17.45 -0.85 14.62
N ILE A 116 -17.00 -1.21 15.81
CA ILE A 116 -17.47 -0.64 17.08
C ILE A 116 -16.79 0.70 17.35
N ASP A 117 -15.46 0.73 17.27
CA ASP A 117 -14.62 1.89 17.63
C ASP A 117 -14.35 2.83 16.46
N GLY A 118 -14.38 2.30 15.23
CA GLY A 118 -13.98 3.05 14.04
C GLY A 118 -12.46 3.10 13.87
N TYR A 119 -11.95 4.24 13.40
CA TYR A 119 -10.53 4.43 13.11
C TYR A 119 -9.81 5.14 14.26
N GLY A 120 -8.69 4.56 14.71
CA GLY A 120 -7.73 5.19 15.61
C GLY A 120 -8.25 5.37 17.05
N ILE A 121 -7.57 6.27 17.78
CA ILE A 121 -7.89 6.59 19.18
C ILE A 121 -9.28 7.20 19.34
N ASN A 122 -10.03 6.72 20.33
CA ASN A 122 -11.37 7.20 20.67
C ASN A 122 -11.55 7.28 22.22
N GLU A 123 -12.65 7.89 22.66
CA GLU A 123 -12.92 8.11 24.09
C GLU A 123 -13.05 6.79 24.87
N HIS A 124 -13.66 5.76 24.27
CA HIS A 124 -13.82 4.45 24.91
C HIS A 124 -12.45 3.81 25.23
N LEU A 125 -11.52 3.80 24.27
CA LEU A 125 -10.17 3.27 24.47
C LEU A 125 -9.36 4.10 25.48
N ILE A 126 -9.56 5.42 25.51
CA ILE A 126 -8.96 6.31 26.50
C ILE A 126 -9.49 5.98 27.90
N ASP A 127 -10.80 5.79 28.05
CA ASP A 127 -11.42 5.42 29.32
C ASP A 127 -10.94 4.07 29.83
N GLU A 128 -10.84 3.09 28.95
CA GLU A 128 -10.31 1.78 29.28
C GLU A 128 -8.84 1.89 29.78
N ALA A 129 -7.99 2.61 29.05
CA ALA A 129 -6.60 2.84 29.44
C ALA A 129 -6.51 3.56 30.80
N TYR A 130 -7.29 4.64 31.01
CA TYR A 130 -7.33 5.40 32.25
C TYR A 130 -7.75 4.55 33.45
N ASN A 131 -8.84 3.78 33.30
CA ASN A 131 -9.36 2.90 34.34
C ASN A 131 -8.40 1.76 34.71
N ASN A 132 -7.54 1.35 33.77
CA ASN A 132 -6.45 0.38 33.98
C ASN A 132 -5.18 1.01 34.58
N GLY A 133 -5.23 2.29 35.01
CA GLY A 133 -4.13 2.98 35.67
C GLY A 133 -3.01 3.42 34.73
N THR A 134 -3.27 3.59 33.46
CA THR A 134 -2.32 4.10 32.47
C THR A 134 -2.01 5.58 32.76
N ASP A 135 -0.73 5.92 32.82
CA ASP A 135 -0.24 7.31 32.97
C ASP A 135 -0.01 7.96 31.59
N THR A 136 0.48 7.18 30.63
CA THR A 136 0.92 7.69 29.34
C THR A 136 0.31 6.89 28.19
N ILE A 137 -0.35 7.56 27.25
CA ILE A 137 -0.78 7.00 25.97
C ILE A 137 0.24 7.37 24.90
N ILE A 138 0.62 6.40 24.06
CA ILE A 138 1.32 6.61 22.82
C ILE A 138 0.50 6.03 21.68
N THR A 139 0.13 6.86 20.69
CA THR A 139 -0.53 6.35 19.48
C THR A 139 0.50 5.95 18.44
N CYS A 140 0.16 5.03 17.56
CA CYS A 140 0.96 4.73 16.37
C CYS A 140 0.06 4.44 15.16
N ASP A 141 0.46 5.02 14.03
CA ASP A 141 -0.29 4.96 12.78
C ASP A 141 -1.69 5.59 12.88
N ASN A 142 -1.88 6.45 13.86
CA ASN A 142 -3.09 7.25 14.08
C ASN A 142 -2.80 8.37 15.08
N GLY A 143 -3.77 9.26 15.24
CA GLY A 143 -3.75 10.27 16.30
C GLY A 143 -3.61 11.70 15.80
N ILE A 144 -2.98 11.95 14.65
CA ILE A 144 -2.78 13.33 14.16
C ILE A 144 -4.11 14.08 13.91
N ALA A 145 -5.15 13.35 13.55
CA ALA A 145 -6.49 13.91 13.34
C ALA A 145 -7.40 13.85 14.57
N ALA A 146 -6.96 13.21 15.66
CA ALA A 146 -7.77 12.93 16.85
C ALA A 146 -7.74 14.09 17.87
N ILE A 147 -8.07 15.30 17.44
CA ILE A 147 -7.91 16.54 18.22
C ILE A 147 -8.73 16.50 19.51
N GLU A 148 -10.03 16.18 19.42
CA GLU A 148 -10.92 16.16 20.58
C GLU A 148 -10.62 14.98 21.52
N GLN A 149 -10.25 13.83 20.98
CA GLN A 149 -9.92 12.64 21.74
C GLN A 149 -8.63 12.85 22.56
N ILE A 150 -7.62 13.46 21.95
CA ILE A 150 -6.37 13.77 22.67
C ILE A 150 -6.63 14.83 23.74
N LYS A 151 -7.43 15.84 23.45
CA LYS A 151 -7.87 16.82 24.46
C LYS A 151 -8.57 16.13 25.63
N TYR A 152 -9.48 15.20 25.36
CA TYR A 152 -10.16 14.41 26.39
C TYR A 152 -9.19 13.63 27.28
N ALA A 153 -8.19 12.96 26.68
CA ALA A 153 -7.15 12.26 27.43
C ALA A 153 -6.31 13.24 28.31
N LYS A 154 -6.00 14.43 27.78
CA LYS A 154 -5.29 15.48 28.53
C LYS A 154 -6.13 16.02 29.70
N GLU A 155 -7.44 16.19 29.55
CA GLU A 155 -8.35 16.59 30.62
C GLU A 155 -8.42 15.57 31.77
N LYS A 156 -8.18 14.28 31.47
CA LYS A 156 -8.00 13.21 32.48
C LYS A 156 -6.62 13.22 33.17
N GLY A 157 -5.73 14.14 32.78
CA GLY A 157 -4.38 14.26 33.35
C GLY A 157 -3.36 13.26 32.77
N MET A 158 -3.69 12.58 31.66
CA MET A 158 -2.79 11.64 31.00
C MET A 158 -1.72 12.37 30.19
N THR A 159 -0.54 11.79 30.07
CA THR A 159 0.48 12.18 29.08
C THR A 159 0.12 11.54 27.75
N VAL A 160 0.15 12.29 26.65
CA VAL A 160 -0.21 11.79 25.32
C VAL A 160 0.91 12.09 24.32
N ILE A 161 1.38 11.05 23.66
CA ILE A 161 2.37 11.11 22.59
C ILE A 161 1.69 10.59 21.30
N VAL A 162 1.87 11.32 20.21
CA VAL A 162 1.39 10.90 18.87
C VAL A 162 2.57 10.49 18.01
N THR A 163 2.55 9.27 17.48
CA THR A 163 3.43 8.86 16.37
C THR A 163 2.55 8.48 15.19
N ASP A 164 2.66 9.23 14.10
CA ASP A 164 1.75 9.10 12.95
C ASP A 164 2.47 9.52 11.66
N HIS A 165 1.91 9.16 10.52
CA HIS A 165 2.41 9.53 9.19
C HIS A 165 1.30 10.09 8.28
N HIS A 166 0.06 10.12 8.76
CA HIS A 166 -1.09 10.64 8.01
C HIS A 166 -0.98 12.15 7.76
N ASP A 167 -1.73 12.63 6.77
CA ASP A 167 -1.79 14.05 6.43
C ASP A 167 -2.36 14.87 7.59
N ILE A 168 -1.74 16.03 7.83
CA ILE A 168 -2.19 16.95 8.87
C ILE A 168 -3.55 17.55 8.48
N PRO A 169 -4.60 17.41 9.30
CA PRO A 169 -5.87 18.06 9.05
C PRO A 169 -5.73 19.59 8.96
N PHE A 170 -6.57 20.22 8.19
CA PHE A 170 -6.56 21.68 8.04
C PHE A 170 -7.96 22.24 7.84
N ASP A 171 -8.14 23.52 8.18
CA ASP A 171 -9.27 24.34 7.79
C ASP A 171 -8.80 25.49 6.88
N PHE A 172 -9.72 26.08 6.16
CA PHE A 172 -9.49 27.35 5.50
C PHE A 172 -10.03 28.48 6.39
N VAL A 173 -9.13 29.36 6.83
CA VAL A 173 -9.46 30.58 7.59
C VAL A 173 -9.02 31.76 6.73
N ASP A 174 -9.95 32.63 6.38
CA ASP A 174 -9.70 33.80 5.51
C ASP A 174 -9.04 33.46 4.15
N GLY A 175 -9.25 32.23 3.66
CA GLY A 175 -8.67 31.72 2.41
C GLY A 175 -7.28 31.12 2.54
N GLU A 176 -6.68 31.15 3.72
CA GLU A 176 -5.41 30.50 4.02
C GLU A 176 -5.64 29.11 4.65
N LYS A 177 -4.75 28.16 4.30
CA LYS A 177 -4.75 26.81 4.85
C LYS A 177 -4.12 26.83 6.24
N MET A 178 -4.93 26.55 7.27
CA MET A 178 -4.49 26.48 8.66
C MET A 178 -4.48 25.02 9.13
N HIS A 179 -3.30 24.48 9.41
CA HIS A 179 -3.16 23.13 9.92
C HIS A 179 -3.67 23.02 11.36
N LYS A 180 -4.36 21.91 11.64
CA LYS A 180 -4.84 21.54 12.96
C LYS A 180 -4.02 20.39 13.51
N VAL A 181 -3.38 20.59 14.64
CA VAL A 181 -2.66 19.54 15.35
C VAL A 181 -3.24 19.35 16.75
N PRO A 182 -3.30 18.11 17.26
CA PRO A 182 -3.77 17.86 18.61
C PRO A 182 -2.82 18.42 19.66
N GLN A 183 -3.33 18.74 20.86
CA GLN A 183 -2.54 19.24 21.99
C GLN A 183 -1.86 18.08 22.75
N ALA A 184 -1.08 17.28 22.06
CA ALA A 184 -0.29 16.21 22.65
C ALA A 184 1.01 16.75 23.30
N ASP A 185 1.62 15.97 24.19
CA ASP A 185 2.89 16.33 24.83
C ASP A 185 4.06 16.24 23.84
N ALA A 186 3.99 15.34 22.87
CA ALA A 186 4.89 15.26 21.72
C ALA A 186 4.15 14.71 20.49
N ILE A 187 4.49 15.20 19.30
CA ILE A 187 3.94 14.73 18.02
C ILE A 187 5.09 14.41 17.08
N VAL A 188 5.24 13.13 16.74
CA VAL A 188 6.22 12.66 15.78
C VAL A 188 5.49 12.29 14.49
N ASN A 189 5.51 13.20 13.53
CA ASN A 189 4.94 13.01 12.20
C ASN A 189 5.80 13.79 11.19
N PRO A 190 6.35 13.14 10.15
CA PRO A 190 7.25 13.80 9.19
C PRO A 190 6.57 14.89 8.35
N LYS A 191 5.23 14.91 8.29
CA LYS A 191 4.44 15.90 7.54
C LYS A 191 4.10 17.16 8.32
N GLN A 192 4.59 17.27 9.58
CA GLN A 192 4.39 18.49 10.34
C GLN A 192 5.07 19.69 9.67
N GLU A 193 4.42 20.83 9.76
CA GLU A 193 5.02 22.11 9.39
C GLU A 193 6.31 22.34 10.18
N GLU A 194 7.34 22.85 9.52
CA GLU A 194 8.69 23.04 10.11
C GLU A 194 9.39 21.74 10.55
N CYS A 195 8.95 20.56 10.13
CA CYS A 195 9.69 19.33 10.36
C CYS A 195 10.92 19.27 9.43
N PRO A 196 12.16 19.28 9.98
CA PRO A 196 13.36 19.27 9.15
C PRO A 196 13.68 17.90 8.54
N TYR A 197 12.86 16.89 8.79
CA TYR A 197 13.03 15.55 8.22
C TYR A 197 12.84 15.58 6.70
N PRO A 198 13.84 15.13 5.91
CA PRO A 198 13.85 15.37 4.47
C PRO A 198 12.90 14.45 3.67
N PHE A 199 12.25 13.49 4.32
CA PHE A 199 11.41 12.49 3.67
C PHE A 199 10.07 12.29 4.42
N ASP A 200 8.97 12.75 3.82
CA ASP A 200 7.64 12.79 4.42
C ASP A 200 6.77 11.54 4.16
N LYS A 201 7.32 10.51 3.49
CA LYS A 201 6.57 9.34 3.02
C LYS A 201 6.84 8.05 3.81
N LEU A 202 7.36 8.16 5.03
CA LEU A 202 7.42 7.01 5.93
C LEU A 202 6.01 6.50 6.21
N CYS A 203 5.86 5.19 6.41
CA CYS A 203 4.68 4.60 7.03
C CYS A 203 4.76 4.71 8.57
N GLY A 204 3.68 4.43 9.29
CA GLY A 204 3.63 4.49 10.75
C GLY A 204 4.69 3.61 11.42
N ALA A 205 4.95 2.40 10.90
CA ALA A 205 6.01 1.51 11.39
C ALA A 205 7.42 2.11 11.20
N GLY A 206 7.64 2.86 10.12
CA GLY A 206 8.86 3.60 9.90
C GLY A 206 9.07 4.69 10.95
N VAL A 207 8.01 5.45 11.26
CA VAL A 207 8.03 6.48 12.33
C VAL A 207 8.27 5.84 13.70
N ALA A 208 7.54 4.77 14.02
CA ALA A 208 7.70 4.02 15.27
C ALA A 208 9.14 3.50 15.44
N PHE A 209 9.72 2.93 14.38
CA PHE A 209 11.11 2.48 14.38
C PHE A 209 12.11 3.63 14.66
N LYS A 210 11.92 4.79 14.07
CA LYS A 210 12.78 5.96 14.30
C LYS A 210 12.76 6.39 15.78
N VAL A 211 11.59 6.38 16.42
CA VAL A 211 11.45 6.65 17.86
C VAL A 211 12.18 5.58 18.70
N ILE A 212 11.98 4.30 18.38
CA ILE A 212 12.65 3.21 19.10
C ILE A 212 14.16 3.25 18.92
N LYS A 213 14.66 3.65 17.75
CA LYS A 213 16.11 3.82 17.52
C LYS A 213 16.71 4.86 18.46
N ILE A 214 16.08 6.04 18.63
CA ILE A 214 16.53 7.06 19.59
C ILE A 214 16.43 6.52 21.03
N LEU A 215 15.36 5.78 21.35
CA LEU A 215 15.20 5.18 22.69
C LEU A 215 16.33 4.20 23.03
N TYR A 216 16.73 3.37 22.06
CA TYR A 216 17.87 2.45 22.21
C TYR A 216 19.18 3.20 22.44
N GLU A 217 19.43 4.24 21.67
CA GLU A 217 20.61 5.10 21.82
C GLU A 217 20.64 5.72 23.23
N LYS A 218 19.52 6.28 23.68
CA LYS A 218 19.40 6.97 24.98
C LYS A 218 19.52 6.03 26.17
N CYS A 219 18.95 4.82 26.07
CA CYS A 219 19.00 3.80 27.11
C CYS A 219 20.28 2.95 27.08
N GLY A 220 21.16 3.15 26.09
CA GLY A 220 22.39 2.35 25.94
C GLY A 220 22.11 0.88 25.60
N LEU A 221 21.02 0.59 24.90
CA LEU A 221 20.65 -0.75 24.48
C LEU A 221 21.49 -1.21 23.27
N ASN A 222 21.55 -2.52 23.05
CA ASN A 222 22.31 -3.08 21.95
C ASN A 222 21.67 -2.74 20.58
N PRO A 223 22.31 -1.94 19.71
CA PRO A 223 21.72 -1.52 18.44
C PRO A 223 21.50 -2.67 17.44
N THR A 224 22.19 -3.84 17.61
CA THR A 224 21.98 -4.99 16.74
C THR A 224 20.60 -5.61 16.91
N GLU A 225 19.93 -5.41 18.03
CA GLU A 225 18.56 -5.85 18.26
C GLU A 225 17.55 -5.10 17.39
N LEU A 226 17.91 -3.91 16.89
CA LEU A 226 17.06 -3.15 15.96
C LEU A 226 16.91 -3.84 14.60
N GLU A 227 17.82 -4.74 14.25
CA GLU A 227 17.76 -5.48 12.99
C GLU A 227 16.49 -6.34 12.87
N GLU A 228 15.98 -6.87 13.99
CA GLU A 228 14.75 -7.66 14.00
C GLU A 228 13.48 -6.87 13.63
N TYR A 229 13.53 -5.53 13.62
CA TYR A 229 12.41 -4.69 13.18
C TYR A 229 12.40 -4.44 11.67
N ALA A 230 13.50 -4.75 10.97
CA ALA A 230 13.64 -4.48 9.54
C ALA A 230 12.55 -5.15 8.70
N GLU A 231 12.19 -6.39 9.04
CA GLU A 231 11.15 -7.14 8.35
C GLU A 231 9.75 -6.56 8.61
N LEU A 232 9.45 -6.09 9.84
CA LEU A 232 8.18 -5.45 10.18
C LEU A 232 8.02 -4.12 9.44
N MET A 233 9.09 -3.31 9.37
CA MET A 233 9.08 -2.08 8.58
C MET A 233 8.83 -2.36 7.10
N ALA A 234 9.47 -3.38 6.51
CA ALA A 234 9.26 -3.73 5.11
C ALA A 234 7.84 -4.23 4.84
N ILE A 235 7.29 -5.05 5.75
CA ILE A 235 5.91 -5.56 5.66
C ILE A 235 4.92 -4.39 5.70
N ALA A 236 5.10 -3.45 6.64
CA ALA A 236 4.27 -2.27 6.77
C ALA A 236 4.39 -1.34 5.55
N THR A 237 5.61 -0.98 5.14
CA THR A 237 5.87 -0.09 4.00
C THR A 237 5.22 -0.59 2.71
N ILE A 238 5.27 -1.91 2.46
CA ILE A 238 4.60 -2.51 1.30
C ILE A 238 3.10 -2.58 1.51
N GLY A 239 2.65 -2.93 2.71
CA GLY A 239 1.25 -3.19 3.03
C GLY A 239 0.39 -1.93 3.05
N ASP A 240 0.93 -0.82 3.54
CA ASP A 240 0.30 0.51 3.51
C ASP A 240 0.41 1.21 2.15
N VAL A 241 1.12 0.59 1.21
CA VAL A 241 1.25 1.08 -0.17
C VAL A 241 1.84 2.50 -0.23
N VAL A 242 2.81 2.82 0.62
CA VAL A 242 3.59 4.07 0.52
C VAL A 242 4.64 3.99 -0.59
N ASP A 243 5.13 5.13 -1.05
CA ASP A 243 6.07 5.20 -2.16
C ASP A 243 7.40 4.49 -1.85
N LEU A 244 7.82 3.55 -2.70
CA LEU A 244 9.12 2.87 -2.60
C LEU A 244 10.26 3.73 -3.20
N SER A 245 10.41 4.92 -2.65
CA SER A 245 11.45 5.90 -2.97
C SER A 245 12.30 6.17 -1.74
N ASP A 246 13.46 6.80 -1.93
CA ASP A 246 14.37 7.21 -0.86
C ASP A 246 14.60 6.10 0.18
N GLU A 247 14.49 6.39 1.48
CA GLU A 247 14.72 5.40 2.55
C GLU A 247 13.66 4.28 2.61
N ASN A 248 12.42 4.49 2.17
CA ASN A 248 11.43 3.42 2.07
C ASN A 248 11.92 2.28 1.16
N ARG A 249 12.60 2.63 0.07
CA ARG A 249 13.21 1.64 -0.81
C ARG A 249 14.31 0.87 -0.10
N VAL A 250 15.16 1.56 0.67
CA VAL A 250 16.22 0.94 1.47
C VAL A 250 15.63 0.01 2.52
N ILE A 251 14.63 0.50 3.27
CA ILE A 251 13.89 -0.28 4.28
C ILE A 251 13.37 -1.59 3.68
N VAL A 252 12.71 -1.51 2.53
CA VAL A 252 12.12 -2.71 1.90
C VAL A 252 13.21 -3.65 1.37
N LYS A 253 14.28 -3.14 0.73
CA LYS A 253 15.41 -3.96 0.28
C LYS A 253 16.07 -4.71 1.45
N TYR A 254 16.29 -4.00 2.54
CA TYR A 254 16.92 -4.55 3.74
C TYR A 254 16.00 -5.55 4.45
N GLY A 255 14.75 -5.17 4.68
CA GLY A 255 13.77 -6.02 5.35
C GLY A 255 13.44 -7.30 4.58
N LEU A 256 13.40 -7.28 3.24
CA LEU A 256 13.25 -8.50 2.44
C LEU A 256 14.44 -9.47 2.60
N LYS A 257 15.67 -8.94 2.74
CA LYS A 257 16.85 -9.79 3.03
C LYS A 257 16.78 -10.37 4.43
N HIS A 258 16.38 -9.59 5.42
CA HIS A 258 16.19 -10.05 6.80
C HIS A 258 15.10 -11.10 6.90
N LEU A 259 14.00 -10.91 6.16
CA LEU A 259 12.88 -11.84 6.16
C LEU A 259 13.28 -13.26 5.72
N ALA A 260 14.26 -13.39 4.82
CA ALA A 260 14.80 -14.68 4.38
C ALA A 260 15.49 -15.46 5.52
N VAL A 261 15.96 -14.77 6.56
CA VAL A 261 16.66 -15.35 7.72
C VAL A 261 15.97 -15.01 9.05
N THR A 262 14.71 -14.60 9.00
CA THR A 262 13.96 -14.09 10.16
C THR A 262 14.00 -15.06 11.34
N THR A 263 14.20 -14.52 12.53
CA THR A 263 14.05 -15.22 13.80
C THR A 263 12.65 -15.06 14.39
N ASN A 264 11.81 -14.18 13.82
CA ASN A 264 10.44 -14.00 14.26
C ASN A 264 9.60 -15.26 13.97
N ILE A 265 9.23 -15.94 15.02
CA ILE A 265 8.50 -17.22 14.97
C ILE A 265 7.12 -17.03 14.31
N GLY A 266 6.44 -15.91 14.60
CA GLY A 266 5.13 -15.59 14.02
C GLY A 266 5.19 -15.38 12.50
N ILE A 267 6.20 -14.65 12.01
CA ILE A 267 6.42 -14.48 10.56
C ILE A 267 6.72 -15.82 9.89
N ARG A 268 7.61 -16.63 10.47
CA ARG A 268 7.92 -17.96 9.95
C ARG A 268 6.69 -18.86 9.85
N ALA A 269 5.88 -18.89 10.90
CA ALA A 269 4.65 -19.66 10.93
C ALA A 269 3.63 -19.17 9.88
N LEU A 270 3.52 -17.84 9.66
CA LEU A 270 2.63 -17.28 8.66
C LEU A 270 3.08 -17.60 7.23
N VAL A 271 4.39 -17.55 6.97
CA VAL A 271 4.99 -17.94 5.68
C VAL A 271 4.73 -19.43 5.40
N GLU A 272 4.94 -20.31 6.41
CA GLU A 272 4.64 -21.74 6.34
C GLU A 272 3.14 -21.98 6.06
N ALA A 273 2.26 -21.31 6.81
CA ALA A 273 0.81 -21.40 6.61
C ALA A 273 0.36 -20.95 5.21
N CYS A 274 1.04 -19.98 4.61
CA CYS A 274 0.79 -19.52 3.25
C CYS A 274 1.45 -20.37 2.16
N GLU A 275 2.13 -21.45 2.51
CA GLU A 275 2.84 -22.37 1.59
C GLU A 275 3.90 -21.65 0.74
N LEU A 276 4.58 -20.65 1.32
CA LEU A 276 5.65 -19.89 0.68
C LEU A 276 7.04 -20.38 1.10
N GLU A 277 8.00 -20.21 0.20
CA GLU A 277 9.43 -20.41 0.49
C GLU A 277 10.00 -19.08 1.02
N ILE A 278 10.52 -19.10 2.24
CA ILE A 278 10.91 -17.88 2.96
C ILE A 278 12.04 -17.10 2.27
N ASP A 279 12.95 -17.78 1.61
CA ASP A 279 14.07 -17.21 0.85
C ASP A 279 13.67 -16.63 -0.51
N LYS A 280 12.44 -16.87 -0.95
CA LYS A 280 11.87 -16.36 -2.22
C LYS A 280 10.83 -15.27 -2.04
N ILE A 281 10.64 -14.78 -0.81
CA ILE A 281 9.65 -13.74 -0.55
C ILE A 281 10.09 -12.42 -1.20
N SER A 282 9.14 -11.81 -1.91
CA SER A 282 9.29 -10.52 -2.59
C SER A 282 8.20 -9.54 -2.14
N SER A 283 8.28 -8.28 -2.58
CA SER A 283 7.21 -7.30 -2.34
C SER A 283 5.83 -7.78 -2.80
N TYR A 284 5.77 -8.60 -3.88
CA TYR A 284 4.52 -9.23 -4.32
C TYR A 284 3.92 -10.14 -3.24
N HIS A 285 4.72 -11.03 -2.66
CA HIS A 285 4.24 -11.96 -1.63
C HIS A 285 3.77 -11.21 -0.38
N ILE A 286 4.47 -10.13 0.01
CA ILE A 286 4.02 -9.29 1.12
C ILE A 286 2.70 -8.60 0.77
N GLY A 287 2.60 -7.91 -0.37
CA GLY A 287 1.42 -7.13 -0.72
C GLY A 287 0.17 -7.98 -1.04
N PHE A 288 0.33 -9.20 -1.55
CA PHE A 288 -0.79 -10.01 -2.07
C PHE A 288 -1.04 -11.32 -1.33
N VAL A 289 -0.15 -11.77 -0.43
CA VAL A 289 -0.30 -13.02 0.31
C VAL A 289 -0.21 -12.79 1.82
N ILE A 290 0.93 -12.33 2.33
CA ILE A 290 1.20 -12.16 3.76
C ILE A 290 0.39 -11.00 4.35
N GLY A 291 0.49 -9.82 3.74
CA GLY A 291 -0.22 -8.63 4.19
C GLY A 291 -1.75 -8.79 4.24
N PRO A 292 -2.38 -9.38 3.21
CA PRO A 292 -3.80 -9.71 3.28
C PRO A 292 -4.20 -10.62 4.44
N CYS A 293 -3.33 -11.53 4.92
CA CYS A 293 -3.60 -12.35 6.10
C CYS A 293 -3.58 -11.52 7.39
N LEU A 294 -2.62 -10.60 7.55
CA LEU A 294 -2.58 -9.67 8.68
C LEU A 294 -3.79 -8.73 8.66
N ASN A 295 -4.08 -8.12 7.52
CA ASN A 295 -5.22 -7.21 7.33
C ASN A 295 -6.59 -7.87 7.51
N ALA A 296 -6.73 -9.19 7.31
CA ALA A 296 -7.99 -9.89 7.44
C ALA A 296 -8.50 -9.90 8.88
N THR A 297 -7.61 -9.91 9.86
CA THR A 297 -7.97 -9.85 11.28
C THR A 297 -8.69 -8.55 11.63
N GLY A 298 -8.18 -7.39 11.22
CA GLY A 298 -8.84 -6.09 11.44
C GLY A 298 -10.08 -5.86 10.57
N ARG A 299 -10.49 -6.83 9.73
CA ARG A 299 -11.71 -6.76 8.93
C ARG A 299 -12.82 -7.66 9.42
N LEU A 300 -12.49 -8.89 9.82
CA LEU A 300 -13.47 -9.94 10.16
C LEU A 300 -13.39 -10.37 11.63
N ASP A 301 -12.37 -9.91 12.34
CA ASP A 301 -12.12 -10.25 13.75
C ASP A 301 -11.38 -9.08 14.43
N SER A 302 -10.37 -9.34 15.25
CA SER A 302 -9.55 -8.35 15.92
C SER A 302 -8.11 -8.36 15.42
N ALA A 303 -7.58 -7.20 15.04
CA ALA A 303 -6.18 -7.00 14.66
C ALA A 303 -5.19 -7.39 15.78
N ARG A 304 -5.65 -7.43 17.03
CA ARG A 304 -4.88 -7.93 18.18
C ARG A 304 -4.30 -9.32 17.93
N ARG A 305 -5.02 -10.21 17.22
CA ARG A 305 -4.52 -11.57 16.90
C ARG A 305 -3.27 -11.54 16.03
N ALA A 306 -3.18 -10.61 15.09
CA ALA A 306 -2.00 -10.45 14.25
C ALA A 306 -0.81 -9.94 15.06
N ILE A 307 -1.02 -9.00 15.97
CA ILE A 307 0.04 -8.52 16.88
C ILE A 307 0.50 -9.66 17.78
N GLU A 308 -0.41 -10.42 18.38
CA GLU A 308 -0.09 -11.58 19.22
C GLU A 308 0.68 -12.66 18.47
N LEU A 309 0.40 -12.89 17.17
CA LEU A 309 1.20 -13.75 16.30
C LEU A 309 2.64 -13.24 16.18
N LEU A 310 2.82 -11.93 15.93
CA LEU A 310 4.14 -11.32 15.74
C LEU A 310 4.96 -11.24 17.05
N LEU A 311 4.30 -11.30 18.21
CA LEU A 311 4.91 -11.23 19.54
C LEU A 311 5.14 -12.60 20.18
N THR A 312 4.54 -13.69 19.67
CA THR A 312 4.66 -15.01 20.30
C THR A 312 6.09 -15.57 20.21
N THR A 313 6.50 -16.27 21.24
CA THR A 313 7.79 -16.98 21.33
C THR A 313 7.62 -18.50 21.28
N ASP A 314 6.39 -18.99 21.17
CA ASP A 314 6.07 -20.41 21.08
C ASP A 314 5.66 -20.79 19.65
N MET A 315 6.34 -21.78 19.06
CA MET A 315 6.12 -22.19 17.67
C MET A 315 4.77 -22.89 17.47
N GLU A 316 4.27 -23.61 18.46
CA GLU A 316 2.98 -24.30 18.35
C GLU A 316 1.83 -23.31 18.37
N ASP A 317 1.90 -22.32 19.28
CA ASP A 317 0.98 -21.20 19.34
C ASP A 317 1.04 -20.36 18.06
N ALA A 318 2.24 -20.07 17.55
CA ALA A 318 2.45 -19.36 16.28
C ALA A 318 1.78 -20.06 15.10
N ARG A 319 1.97 -21.37 14.94
CA ARG A 319 1.35 -22.14 13.86
C ARG A 319 -0.18 -22.12 13.92
N LYS A 320 -0.74 -22.25 15.13
CA LYS A 320 -2.19 -22.17 15.35
C LYS A 320 -2.72 -20.79 14.91
N LYS A 321 -2.13 -19.71 15.42
CA LYS A 321 -2.53 -18.33 15.08
C LYS A 321 -2.35 -18.04 13.58
N ALA A 322 -1.23 -18.47 12.99
CA ALA A 322 -0.97 -18.26 11.56
C ALA A 322 -2.02 -18.96 10.67
N LEU A 323 -2.44 -20.17 11.04
CA LEU A 323 -3.50 -20.88 10.33
C LEU A 323 -4.87 -20.17 10.48
N GLU A 324 -5.17 -19.63 11.65
CA GLU A 324 -6.37 -18.82 11.88
C GLU A 324 -6.38 -17.57 10.98
N LEU A 325 -5.27 -16.84 10.91
CA LEU A 325 -5.13 -15.65 10.05
C LEU A 325 -5.29 -16.00 8.56
N ARG A 326 -4.67 -17.10 8.12
CA ARG A 326 -4.85 -17.61 6.74
C ARG A 326 -6.32 -17.93 6.46
N THR A 327 -6.99 -18.59 7.39
CA THR A 327 -8.41 -18.96 7.26
C THR A 327 -9.29 -17.72 7.12
N LEU A 328 -9.12 -16.73 8.00
CA LEU A 328 -9.81 -15.43 7.90
C LEU A 328 -9.57 -14.74 6.55
N ASN A 329 -8.34 -14.81 6.03
CA ASN A 329 -8.05 -14.23 4.73
C ASN A 329 -8.72 -14.98 3.56
N VAL A 330 -8.86 -16.31 3.64
CA VAL A 330 -9.63 -17.11 2.65
C VAL A 330 -11.10 -16.69 2.71
N GLU A 331 -11.70 -16.65 3.89
CA GLU A 331 -13.08 -16.21 4.08
C GLU A 331 -13.32 -14.79 3.54
N ARG A 332 -12.46 -13.84 3.91
CA ARG A 332 -12.52 -12.48 3.36
C ARG A 332 -12.44 -12.47 1.83
N LYS A 333 -11.58 -13.32 1.24
CA LYS A 333 -11.42 -13.43 -0.21
C LYS A 333 -12.69 -13.97 -0.86
N ASP A 334 -13.27 -15.02 -0.31
CA ASP A 334 -14.49 -15.63 -0.83
C ASP A 334 -15.66 -14.64 -0.79
N ILE A 335 -15.87 -13.94 0.33
CA ILE A 335 -16.85 -12.85 0.45
C ILE A 335 -16.59 -11.77 -0.60
N THR A 336 -15.33 -11.37 -0.77
CA THR A 336 -14.97 -10.32 -1.75
C THR A 336 -15.26 -10.77 -3.18
N GLU A 337 -14.94 -12.01 -3.56
CA GLU A 337 -15.18 -12.55 -4.90
C GLU A 337 -16.68 -12.68 -5.21
N GLU A 338 -17.45 -13.17 -4.26
CA GLU A 338 -18.91 -13.29 -4.38
C GLU A 338 -19.57 -11.92 -4.60
N TYR A 339 -19.35 -10.98 -3.70
CA TYR A 339 -20.00 -9.67 -3.80
C TYR A 339 -19.43 -8.79 -4.92
N ALA A 340 -18.17 -8.98 -5.33
CA ALA A 340 -17.65 -8.32 -6.52
C ALA A 340 -18.34 -8.83 -7.79
N ALA A 341 -18.63 -10.13 -7.89
CA ALA A 341 -19.39 -10.68 -9.00
C ALA A 341 -20.82 -10.11 -9.06
N ILE A 342 -21.51 -10.05 -7.91
CA ILE A 342 -22.85 -9.43 -7.80
C ILE A 342 -22.80 -7.96 -8.21
N ALA A 343 -21.81 -7.19 -7.72
CA ALA A 343 -21.66 -5.77 -8.07
C ALA A 343 -21.43 -5.55 -9.56
N ILE A 344 -20.57 -6.38 -10.17
CA ILE A 344 -20.28 -6.32 -11.62
C ILE A 344 -21.55 -6.65 -12.41
N GLU A 345 -22.27 -7.69 -12.03
CA GLU A 345 -23.53 -8.08 -12.68
C GLU A 345 -24.59 -6.97 -12.57
N GLN A 346 -24.72 -6.31 -11.41
CA GLN A 346 -25.61 -5.15 -11.26
C GLN A 346 -25.23 -4.03 -12.23
N VAL A 347 -23.94 -3.69 -12.35
CA VAL A 347 -23.50 -2.66 -13.29
C VAL A 347 -23.77 -3.04 -14.74
N GLU A 348 -23.51 -4.28 -15.16
CA GLU A 348 -23.67 -4.71 -16.53
C GLU A 348 -25.15 -4.83 -16.97
N ASN A 349 -26.05 -5.19 -16.05
CA ASN A 349 -27.45 -5.54 -16.37
C ASN A 349 -28.48 -4.46 -15.98
N THR A 350 -28.03 -3.32 -15.43
CA THR A 350 -28.95 -2.23 -15.05
C THR A 350 -28.54 -0.90 -15.70
N GLU A 351 -29.26 0.16 -15.40
CA GLU A 351 -28.93 1.51 -15.82
C GLU A 351 -27.57 2.03 -15.31
N LEU A 352 -26.97 1.38 -14.32
CA LEU A 352 -25.63 1.71 -13.81
C LEU A 352 -24.55 1.65 -14.89
N LYS A 353 -24.74 0.84 -15.94
CA LYS A 353 -23.80 0.73 -17.07
C LYS A 353 -23.54 2.06 -17.78
N ASP A 354 -24.52 2.98 -17.74
CA ASP A 354 -24.44 4.27 -18.40
C ASP A 354 -23.86 5.37 -17.51
N ASP A 355 -23.74 5.11 -16.20
CA ASP A 355 -23.16 6.04 -15.21
C ASP A 355 -21.65 6.19 -15.38
N LYS A 356 -21.15 7.40 -15.25
CA LYS A 356 -19.71 7.68 -15.20
C LYS A 356 -19.09 7.50 -13.81
N VAL A 357 -19.89 7.64 -12.77
CA VAL A 357 -19.55 7.33 -11.38
C VAL A 357 -20.46 6.20 -10.92
N LEU A 358 -19.90 5.05 -10.65
CA LEU A 358 -20.65 3.86 -10.27
C LEU A 358 -20.98 3.88 -8.78
N VAL A 359 -22.26 3.83 -8.43
CA VAL A 359 -22.74 3.69 -7.05
C VAL A 359 -23.54 2.40 -6.95
N VAL A 360 -22.98 1.41 -6.25
CA VAL A 360 -23.58 0.07 -6.14
C VAL A 360 -24.01 -0.18 -4.70
N TYR A 361 -25.26 -0.59 -4.50
CA TYR A 361 -25.79 -0.92 -3.17
C TYR A 361 -25.87 -2.44 -2.96
N LEU A 362 -25.17 -2.91 -1.93
CA LEU A 362 -25.07 -4.33 -1.55
C LEU A 362 -25.47 -4.49 -0.08
N PRO A 363 -26.79 -4.56 0.23
CA PRO A 363 -27.28 -4.51 1.61
C PRO A 363 -26.77 -5.64 2.50
N ASP A 364 -26.54 -6.82 1.94
CA ASP A 364 -26.13 -8.01 2.69
C ASP A 364 -24.61 -8.20 2.75
N CYS A 365 -23.84 -7.31 2.11
CA CYS A 365 -22.39 -7.36 2.11
C CYS A 365 -21.81 -6.81 3.40
N HIS A 366 -20.81 -7.48 3.96
CA HIS A 366 -20.09 -7.00 5.13
C HIS A 366 -19.36 -5.68 4.84
N GLU A 367 -19.58 -4.66 5.66
CA GLU A 367 -19.08 -3.29 5.42
C GLU A 367 -17.55 -3.22 5.30
N SER A 368 -16.81 -4.07 6.02
CA SER A 368 -15.33 -4.06 6.03
C SER A 368 -14.69 -4.42 4.69
N VAL A 369 -15.41 -5.08 3.77
CA VAL A 369 -14.93 -5.46 2.44
C VAL A 369 -15.44 -4.55 1.31
N ALA A 370 -16.37 -3.64 1.60
CA ALA A 370 -16.95 -2.72 0.61
C ALA A 370 -15.89 -1.95 -0.20
N GLY A 371 -14.82 -1.48 0.46
CA GLY A 371 -13.71 -0.77 -0.21
C GLY A 371 -12.89 -1.66 -1.14
N ILE A 372 -12.78 -2.97 -0.86
CA ILE A 372 -12.08 -3.91 -1.76
C ILE A 372 -12.96 -4.17 -2.99
N ILE A 373 -14.27 -4.34 -2.79
CA ILE A 373 -15.24 -4.55 -3.87
C ILE A 373 -15.28 -3.31 -4.77
N ALA A 374 -15.34 -2.10 -4.19
CA ALA A 374 -15.25 -0.84 -4.96
C ALA A 374 -13.98 -0.79 -5.84
N GLY A 375 -12.85 -1.27 -5.31
CA GLY A 375 -11.61 -1.43 -6.08
C GLY A 375 -11.76 -2.38 -7.27
N ARG A 376 -12.41 -3.54 -7.08
CA ARG A 376 -12.66 -4.51 -8.16
C ARG A 376 -13.59 -3.98 -9.25
N VAL A 377 -14.66 -3.29 -8.84
CA VAL A 377 -15.59 -2.63 -9.78
C VAL A 377 -14.86 -1.55 -10.58
N ARG A 378 -14.07 -0.69 -9.91
CA ARG A 378 -13.22 0.31 -10.55
C ARG A 378 -12.25 -0.32 -11.55
N GLU A 379 -11.56 -1.40 -11.20
CA GLU A 379 -10.62 -2.11 -12.08
C GLU A 379 -11.32 -2.67 -13.31
N LYS A 380 -12.51 -3.25 -13.15
CA LYS A 380 -13.28 -3.85 -14.24
C LYS A 380 -13.77 -2.81 -15.25
N PHE A 381 -14.31 -1.67 -14.77
CA PHE A 381 -14.97 -0.67 -15.62
C PHE A 381 -14.12 0.58 -15.88
N TYR A 382 -13.02 0.75 -15.15
CA TYR A 382 -12.20 1.96 -15.13
C TYR A 382 -13.03 3.22 -14.89
N ARG A 383 -13.88 3.19 -13.88
CA ARG A 383 -14.72 4.31 -13.43
C ARG A 383 -14.61 4.50 -11.93
N PRO A 384 -14.73 5.75 -11.41
CA PRO A 384 -14.87 5.97 -9.97
C PRO A 384 -16.04 5.11 -9.47
N SER A 385 -15.81 4.35 -8.39
CA SER A 385 -16.79 3.37 -7.91
C SER A 385 -16.97 3.48 -6.41
N ILE A 386 -18.22 3.54 -5.96
CA ILE A 386 -18.62 3.57 -4.56
C ILE A 386 -19.48 2.34 -4.31
N VAL A 387 -19.12 1.53 -3.33
CA VAL A 387 -19.93 0.40 -2.86
C VAL A 387 -20.51 0.78 -1.51
N ILE A 388 -21.82 0.68 -1.39
CA ILE A 388 -22.60 1.01 -0.21
C ILE A 388 -23.17 -0.27 0.37
N THR A 389 -23.10 -0.43 1.69
CA THR A 389 -23.64 -1.57 2.46
C THR A 389 -24.63 -1.04 3.49
N LYS A 390 -25.52 -1.93 3.96
CA LYS A 390 -26.39 -1.60 5.09
C LYS A 390 -25.56 -1.55 6.38
N ALA A 391 -25.85 -0.56 7.23
CA ALA A 391 -25.28 -0.41 8.57
C ALA A 391 -26.41 -0.36 9.60
N GLU A 392 -26.08 -0.39 10.90
CA GLU A 392 -27.07 -0.30 11.97
C GLU A 392 -27.93 0.96 11.85
N ASP A 393 -27.26 2.11 11.61
CA ASP A 393 -27.89 3.42 11.44
C ASP A 393 -27.81 3.89 9.98
N GLY A 394 -28.59 3.26 9.07
CA GLY A 394 -28.61 3.67 7.66
C GLY A 394 -27.70 2.84 6.76
N ALA A 395 -26.80 3.50 6.04
CA ALA A 395 -25.87 2.87 5.12
C ALA A 395 -24.47 3.49 5.21
N LYS A 396 -23.44 2.66 5.01
CA LYS A 396 -22.04 3.09 4.90
C LYS A 396 -21.50 2.72 3.52
N GLY A 397 -20.64 3.55 2.95
CA GLY A 397 -20.04 3.31 1.65
C GLY A 397 -18.55 3.57 1.63
N SER A 398 -17.88 2.85 0.75
CA SER A 398 -16.46 3.05 0.44
C SER A 398 -16.27 3.31 -1.04
N GLY A 399 -15.59 4.41 -1.37
CA GLY A 399 -15.26 4.82 -2.73
C GLY A 399 -13.82 4.52 -3.12
N ARG A 400 -13.61 4.23 -4.41
CA ARG A 400 -12.29 4.11 -5.05
C ARG A 400 -12.32 4.86 -6.37
N SER A 401 -11.32 5.73 -6.58
CA SER A 401 -11.25 6.62 -7.73
C SER A 401 -10.31 6.14 -8.82
N ILE A 402 -10.35 6.86 -9.93
CA ILE A 402 -9.40 6.80 -11.05
C ILE A 402 -8.61 8.11 -11.13
N GLU A 403 -7.49 8.09 -11.84
CA GLU A 403 -6.71 9.31 -12.11
C GLU A 403 -7.57 10.36 -12.83
N GLY A 404 -7.53 11.59 -12.34
CA GLY A 404 -8.30 12.71 -12.90
C GLY A 404 -9.72 12.90 -12.34
N TYR A 405 -10.11 12.11 -11.31
CA TYR A 405 -11.35 12.33 -10.55
C TYR A 405 -11.05 12.37 -9.05
N ASN A 406 -11.18 13.55 -8.44
CA ASN A 406 -10.98 13.71 -7.01
C ASN A 406 -12.23 13.25 -6.24
N MET A 407 -12.21 12.04 -5.72
CA MET A 407 -13.35 11.42 -5.03
C MET A 407 -13.85 12.27 -3.86
N PHE A 408 -12.93 12.79 -3.05
CA PHE A 408 -13.29 13.58 -1.86
C PHE A 408 -13.98 14.91 -2.23
N GLU A 409 -13.43 15.66 -3.21
CA GLU A 409 -14.03 16.91 -3.66
C GLU A 409 -15.42 16.69 -4.26
N GLU A 410 -15.60 15.65 -5.08
CA GLU A 410 -16.88 15.37 -5.71
C GLU A 410 -17.94 14.90 -4.71
N ILE A 411 -17.56 14.07 -3.73
CA ILE A 411 -18.43 13.68 -2.61
C ILE A 411 -18.81 14.91 -1.77
N SER A 412 -17.87 15.82 -1.52
CA SER A 412 -18.11 17.03 -0.72
C SER A 412 -19.19 17.94 -1.33
N LYS A 413 -19.31 17.99 -2.67
CA LYS A 413 -20.40 18.70 -3.36
C LYS A 413 -21.78 18.12 -3.04
N CYS A 414 -21.84 16.84 -2.69
CA CYS A 414 -23.05 16.13 -2.31
C CYS A 414 -23.25 16.04 -0.79
N GLY A 415 -22.49 16.79 0.02
CA GLY A 415 -22.45 16.69 1.48
C GLY A 415 -23.81 16.82 2.19
N LYS A 416 -24.79 17.55 1.60
CA LYS A 416 -26.15 17.67 2.14
C LYS A 416 -26.96 16.36 2.14
N LEU A 417 -26.55 15.38 1.33
CA LEU A 417 -27.18 14.07 1.23
C LEU A 417 -26.54 13.05 2.18
N LEU A 418 -25.41 13.41 2.79
CA LEU A 418 -24.59 12.52 3.61
C LEU A 418 -24.69 12.88 5.09
N ASN A 419 -24.65 11.88 5.95
CA ASN A 419 -24.57 12.05 7.39
C ASN A 419 -23.10 12.31 7.82
N LYS A 420 -22.16 11.59 7.16
CA LYS A 420 -20.72 11.71 7.41
C LYS A 420 -19.95 11.36 6.14
N TYR A 421 -18.87 12.07 5.89
CA TYR A 421 -17.95 11.71 4.78
C TYR A 421 -16.53 12.16 5.09
N GLY A 422 -15.55 11.48 4.48
CA GLY A 422 -14.14 11.81 4.60
C GLY A 422 -13.32 11.00 3.60
N GLY A 423 -12.08 11.43 3.36
CA GLY A 423 -11.19 10.69 2.47
C GLY A 423 -10.16 11.58 1.76
N HIS A 424 -9.64 11.04 0.69
CA HIS A 424 -8.58 11.58 -0.14
C HIS A 424 -9.00 11.52 -1.63
N PRO A 425 -8.23 12.11 -2.56
CA PRO A 425 -8.57 12.08 -3.98
C PRO A 425 -8.87 10.69 -4.56
N MET A 426 -8.19 9.64 -4.07
CA MET A 426 -8.31 8.28 -4.62
C MET A 426 -9.25 7.36 -3.85
N ALA A 427 -9.67 7.71 -2.63
CA ALA A 427 -10.54 6.88 -1.80
C ALA A 427 -11.32 7.72 -0.80
N ALA A 428 -12.57 7.36 -0.54
CA ALA A 428 -13.39 8.04 0.45
C ALA A 428 -14.33 7.06 1.16
N GLY A 429 -14.72 7.43 2.39
CA GLY A 429 -15.77 6.80 3.17
C GLY A 429 -16.97 7.74 3.30
N ILE A 430 -18.17 7.18 3.29
CA ILE A 430 -19.42 7.92 3.45
C ILE A 430 -20.39 7.18 4.38
N SER A 431 -21.30 7.93 4.99
CA SER A 431 -22.52 7.37 5.59
C SER A 431 -23.73 8.23 5.19
N LEU A 432 -24.86 7.58 4.97
CA LEU A 432 -26.09 8.24 4.53
C LEU A 432 -27.33 7.39 4.86
N ASP A 433 -28.50 8.00 4.75
CA ASP A 433 -29.76 7.28 4.85
C ASP A 433 -29.99 6.44 3.59
N ILE A 434 -30.47 5.20 3.75
CA ILE A 434 -30.72 4.27 2.64
C ILE A 434 -31.62 4.92 1.56
N ALA A 435 -32.63 5.70 1.99
CA ALA A 435 -33.56 6.38 1.09
C ALA A 435 -32.90 7.44 0.18
N LYS A 436 -31.69 7.90 0.52
CA LYS A 436 -30.95 8.93 -0.23
C LYS A 436 -29.94 8.35 -1.23
N ILE A 437 -29.76 7.02 -1.29
CA ILE A 437 -28.75 6.38 -2.15
C ILE A 437 -28.96 6.77 -3.63
N ASP A 438 -30.19 6.69 -4.14
CA ASP A 438 -30.48 7.01 -5.53
C ASP A 438 -30.29 8.51 -5.84
N GLU A 439 -30.65 9.40 -4.91
CA GLU A 439 -30.43 10.83 -5.03
C GLU A 439 -28.93 11.16 -5.05
N PHE A 440 -28.16 10.54 -4.17
CA PHE A 440 -26.71 10.66 -4.12
C PHE A 440 -26.04 10.18 -5.42
N ARG A 441 -26.45 9.01 -5.95
CA ARG A 441 -25.97 8.49 -7.25
C ARG A 441 -26.21 9.50 -8.38
N LYS A 442 -27.43 10.03 -8.48
CA LYS A 442 -27.80 11.02 -9.51
C LYS A 442 -26.98 12.30 -9.37
N ALA A 443 -26.87 12.85 -8.17
CA ALA A 443 -26.09 14.05 -7.91
C ALA A 443 -24.62 13.91 -8.30
N LEU A 444 -23.96 12.78 -7.99
CA LEU A 444 -22.59 12.53 -8.41
C LEU A 444 -22.43 12.46 -9.93
N ASN A 445 -23.39 11.85 -10.64
CA ASN A 445 -23.34 11.73 -12.09
C ASN A 445 -23.70 13.04 -12.80
N GLU A 446 -24.54 13.89 -12.22
CA GLU A 446 -24.85 15.22 -12.74
C GLU A 446 -23.71 16.23 -12.52
N ASN A 447 -23.03 16.17 -11.36
CA ASN A 447 -21.96 17.10 -11.00
C ASN A 447 -20.62 16.80 -11.70
N GLN A 448 -20.37 15.56 -12.13
CA GLN A 448 -19.09 15.16 -12.70
C GLN A 448 -18.83 15.81 -14.07
N THR A 449 -17.57 16.16 -14.34
CA THR A 449 -17.12 16.80 -15.58
C THR A 449 -16.10 15.96 -16.35
N MET A 450 -16.04 14.65 -16.09
CA MET A 450 -15.07 13.75 -16.73
C MET A 450 -15.29 13.64 -18.24
N THR A 451 -14.20 13.80 -18.96
CA THR A 451 -14.16 13.55 -20.41
C THR A 451 -13.86 12.07 -20.68
N GLU A 452 -14.11 11.61 -21.91
CA GLU A 452 -13.74 10.26 -22.35
C GLU A 452 -12.23 9.96 -22.15
N ASN A 453 -11.38 10.97 -22.21
CA ASN A 453 -9.94 10.80 -21.99
C ASN A 453 -9.63 10.43 -20.53
N VAL A 454 -10.38 10.94 -19.54
CA VAL A 454 -10.26 10.58 -18.12
C VAL A 454 -10.76 9.15 -17.90
N LEU A 455 -11.83 8.75 -18.59
CA LEU A 455 -12.42 7.42 -18.51
C LEU A 455 -11.67 6.35 -19.34
N THR A 456 -10.57 6.73 -20.00
CA THR A 456 -9.73 5.81 -20.78
C THR A 456 -8.42 5.56 -20.04
N PRO A 457 -8.10 4.29 -19.67
CA PRO A 457 -6.84 3.98 -18.98
C PRO A 457 -5.63 4.47 -19.76
N THR A 458 -4.65 5.01 -19.05
CA THR A 458 -3.37 5.39 -19.66
C THR A 458 -2.28 4.39 -19.25
N VAL A 459 -1.59 3.84 -20.26
CA VAL A 459 -0.39 3.02 -20.07
C VAL A 459 0.83 3.89 -20.32
N TRP A 460 1.63 4.10 -19.28
CA TRP A 460 2.87 4.85 -19.38
C TRP A 460 4.03 3.93 -19.76
N ILE A 461 4.65 4.20 -20.90
CA ILE A 461 5.78 3.46 -21.45
C ILE A 461 7.06 4.13 -20.99
N ASP A 462 7.89 3.41 -20.24
CA ASP A 462 9.19 3.91 -19.80
C ASP A 462 10.16 4.08 -20.98
N VAL A 463 10.25 3.04 -21.81
CA VAL A 463 11.18 3.04 -22.95
C VAL A 463 10.53 2.35 -24.15
N PRO A 464 10.39 3.02 -25.31
CA PRO A 464 10.19 2.35 -26.58
C PRO A 464 11.44 1.52 -26.89
N MET A 465 11.36 0.21 -26.69
CA MET A 465 12.50 -0.70 -26.80
C MET A 465 12.14 -1.86 -27.73
N PRO A 466 12.84 -2.02 -28.89
CA PRO A 466 12.64 -3.17 -29.75
C PRO A 466 12.94 -4.49 -29.03
N VAL A 467 12.14 -5.54 -29.30
CA VAL A 467 12.38 -6.88 -28.74
C VAL A 467 13.76 -7.43 -29.13
N ASP A 468 14.34 -6.93 -30.21
CA ASP A 468 15.69 -7.28 -30.66
C ASP A 468 16.79 -6.82 -29.70
N TYR A 469 16.58 -5.72 -28.97
CA TYR A 469 17.54 -5.18 -28.00
C TYR A 469 17.61 -6.01 -26.71
N VAL A 470 16.56 -6.79 -26.43
CA VAL A 470 16.43 -7.53 -25.18
C VAL A 470 17.32 -8.78 -25.20
N ASP A 471 18.22 -8.87 -24.22
CA ASP A 471 19.00 -10.05 -23.91
C ASP A 471 18.91 -10.41 -22.41
N ILE A 472 19.46 -11.57 -22.04
CA ILE A 472 19.43 -12.06 -20.64
C ILE A 472 20.22 -11.11 -19.72
N LYS A 473 21.30 -10.50 -20.21
CA LYS A 473 22.14 -9.58 -19.42
C LYS A 473 21.36 -8.33 -19.02
N LEU A 474 20.60 -7.76 -19.95
CA LEU A 474 19.73 -6.61 -19.68
C LEU A 474 18.62 -6.96 -18.68
N ILE A 475 17.94 -8.12 -18.85
CA ILE A 475 16.90 -8.54 -17.93
C ILE A 475 17.45 -8.71 -16.50
N LYS A 476 18.63 -9.30 -16.34
CA LYS A 476 19.28 -9.39 -15.03
C LYS A 476 19.62 -8.03 -14.42
N GLN A 477 19.89 -7.00 -15.23
CA GLN A 477 20.06 -5.65 -14.68
C GLN A 477 18.76 -5.09 -14.12
N PHE A 478 17.59 -5.46 -14.65
CA PHE A 478 16.30 -5.01 -14.11
C PHE A 478 16.04 -5.50 -12.67
N GLU A 479 16.74 -6.53 -12.21
CA GLU A 479 16.71 -6.95 -10.80
C GLU A 479 17.19 -5.83 -9.86
N LYS A 480 18.10 -4.95 -10.31
CA LYS A 480 18.57 -3.78 -9.56
C LYS A 480 17.47 -2.74 -9.34
N LEU A 481 16.40 -2.74 -10.16
CA LEU A 481 15.25 -1.85 -10.01
C LEU A 481 14.31 -2.30 -8.90
N GLN A 482 14.36 -3.57 -8.48
CA GLN A 482 13.54 -4.09 -7.40
C GLN A 482 13.94 -3.47 -6.04
N PRO A 483 13.00 -3.44 -5.05
CA PRO A 483 11.63 -3.92 -5.08
C PRO A 483 10.68 -3.02 -5.88
N PHE A 484 9.71 -3.62 -6.56
CA PHE A 484 8.65 -2.89 -7.25
C PHE A 484 7.45 -2.66 -6.35
N GLY A 485 6.80 -1.52 -6.51
CA GLY A 485 5.61 -1.09 -5.79
C GLY A 485 5.23 0.33 -6.17
N LYS A 486 4.40 1.00 -5.37
CA LYS A 486 4.02 2.40 -5.62
C LYS A 486 5.27 3.30 -5.65
N GLY A 487 5.33 4.25 -6.57
CA GLY A 487 6.47 5.15 -6.78
C GLY A 487 7.72 4.50 -7.40
N ASN A 488 7.72 3.17 -7.53
CA ASN A 488 8.73 2.39 -8.25
C ASN A 488 8.06 1.21 -8.98
N GLU A 489 7.19 1.52 -9.91
CA GLU A 489 6.44 0.54 -10.66
C GLU A 489 7.36 -0.31 -11.54
N LYS A 490 6.90 -1.53 -11.86
CA LYS A 490 7.58 -2.40 -12.82
C LYS A 490 7.71 -1.69 -14.17
N PRO A 491 8.90 -1.63 -14.79
CA PRO A 491 9.08 -0.90 -16.04
C PRO A 491 8.21 -1.45 -17.17
N VAL A 492 7.76 -0.56 -18.04
CA VAL A 492 6.93 -0.87 -19.19
C VAL A 492 7.64 -0.49 -20.46
N PHE A 493 7.74 -1.44 -21.39
CA PHE A 493 8.39 -1.27 -22.68
C PHE A 493 7.38 -1.39 -23.82
N ALA A 494 7.71 -0.87 -24.98
CA ALA A 494 6.88 -1.03 -26.16
C ALA A 494 7.71 -1.27 -27.42
N ASP A 495 7.17 -2.12 -28.31
CA ASP A 495 7.66 -2.33 -29.64
C ASP A 495 6.50 -2.31 -30.66
N ARG A 496 6.80 -2.05 -31.91
CA ARG A 496 5.81 -1.93 -33.00
C ARG A 496 6.18 -2.81 -34.19
N ASN A 497 5.21 -3.03 -35.08
CA ASN A 497 5.40 -3.79 -36.31
C ASN A 497 5.79 -5.26 -36.12
N LEU A 498 5.42 -5.85 -34.99
CA LEU A 498 5.64 -7.26 -34.71
C LEU A 498 4.62 -8.11 -35.50
N THR A 499 5.10 -9.03 -36.34
CA THR A 499 4.22 -9.94 -37.12
C THR A 499 3.80 -11.13 -36.27
N VAL A 500 2.53 -11.38 -36.14
CA VAL A 500 1.99 -12.53 -35.41
C VAL A 500 2.17 -13.82 -36.25
N ARG A 501 3.04 -14.70 -35.80
CA ARG A 501 3.30 -16.00 -36.46
C ARG A 501 2.44 -17.12 -35.89
N GLN A 502 2.17 -17.07 -34.59
CA GLN A 502 1.24 -17.97 -33.92
C GLN A 502 0.48 -17.21 -32.82
N SER A 503 -0.76 -17.59 -32.59
CA SER A 503 -1.60 -17.05 -31.53
C SER A 503 -2.49 -18.17 -31.02
N ALA A 504 -2.42 -18.49 -29.72
CA ALA A 504 -3.19 -19.55 -29.10
C ALA A 504 -3.55 -19.23 -27.66
N VAL A 505 -4.76 -19.64 -27.27
CA VAL A 505 -5.19 -19.60 -25.86
C VAL A 505 -4.85 -20.95 -25.21
N ILE A 506 -4.10 -20.88 -24.14
CA ILE A 506 -3.57 -22.05 -23.42
C ILE A 506 -3.97 -22.02 -21.93
N GLY A 507 -3.59 -23.07 -21.20
CA GLY A 507 -3.85 -23.23 -19.77
C GLY A 507 -5.16 -23.97 -19.48
N LYS A 508 -5.26 -24.55 -18.29
CA LYS A 508 -6.41 -25.33 -17.83
C LYS A 508 -7.72 -24.54 -17.91
N ASN A 509 -7.66 -23.25 -17.59
CA ASN A 509 -8.82 -22.35 -17.57
C ASN A 509 -8.99 -21.55 -18.87
N LYS A 510 -8.21 -21.84 -19.92
CA LYS A 510 -8.24 -21.11 -21.22
C LYS A 510 -8.18 -19.58 -21.05
N ASN A 511 -7.34 -19.10 -20.15
CA ASN A 511 -7.22 -17.68 -19.78
C ASN A 511 -5.82 -17.10 -20.01
N VAL A 512 -4.94 -17.84 -20.72
CA VAL A 512 -3.59 -17.41 -21.05
C VAL A 512 -3.41 -17.36 -22.55
N LEU A 513 -3.08 -16.19 -23.10
CA LEU A 513 -2.67 -16.04 -24.48
C LEU A 513 -1.18 -16.34 -24.61
N ARG A 514 -0.81 -17.15 -25.59
CA ARG A 514 0.57 -17.37 -26.04
C ARG A 514 0.71 -17.01 -27.50
N CYS A 515 1.64 -16.12 -27.82
CA CYS A 515 1.97 -15.72 -29.18
C CYS A 515 3.43 -16.04 -29.51
N GLN A 516 3.67 -16.38 -30.80
CA GLN A 516 4.98 -16.27 -31.43
C GLN A 516 4.93 -15.01 -32.31
N LEU A 517 5.80 -14.06 -32.01
CA LEU A 517 5.90 -12.79 -32.71
C LEU A 517 7.25 -12.70 -33.42
N GLU A 518 7.27 -12.14 -34.62
CA GLU A 518 8.50 -11.88 -35.37
C GLU A 518 8.74 -10.39 -35.49
N SER A 519 9.95 -9.97 -35.11
CA SER A 519 10.39 -8.58 -35.26
C SER A 519 10.64 -8.21 -36.72
N GLU A 520 10.84 -6.91 -37.00
CA GLU A 520 11.21 -6.42 -38.32
C GLU A 520 12.57 -6.97 -38.81
N HIS A 521 13.43 -7.41 -37.88
CA HIS A 521 14.73 -8.02 -38.20
C HIS A 521 14.70 -9.55 -38.22
N GLY A 522 13.51 -10.17 -38.15
CA GLY A 522 13.32 -11.63 -38.24
C GLY A 522 13.55 -12.39 -36.94
N LYS A 523 13.74 -11.72 -35.78
CA LYS A 523 13.84 -12.40 -34.49
C LYS A 523 12.47 -12.91 -34.06
N LEU A 524 12.38 -14.23 -33.79
CA LEU A 524 11.20 -14.84 -33.21
C LEU A 524 11.22 -14.76 -31.68
N VAL A 525 10.15 -14.27 -31.09
CA VAL A 525 10.00 -14.14 -29.64
C VAL A 525 8.71 -14.76 -29.15
N THR A 526 8.74 -15.33 -27.96
CA THR A 526 7.54 -15.84 -27.27
C THR A 526 6.96 -14.74 -26.38
N ALA A 527 5.68 -14.40 -26.61
CA ALA A 527 4.95 -13.45 -25.80
C ALA A 527 3.76 -14.11 -25.13
N ILE A 528 3.50 -13.75 -23.85
CA ILE A 528 2.43 -14.35 -23.04
C ILE A 528 1.63 -13.24 -22.35
N ARG A 529 0.30 -13.37 -22.38
CA ARG A 529 -0.61 -12.56 -21.56
C ARG A 529 -1.41 -13.47 -20.64
N PHE A 530 -1.31 -13.19 -19.35
CA PHE A 530 -2.13 -13.81 -18.32
C PHE A 530 -3.46 -13.05 -18.17
N LYS A 531 -4.52 -13.73 -17.72
CA LYS A 531 -5.86 -13.18 -17.47
C LYS A 531 -6.44 -12.54 -18.74
N LEU A 532 -6.71 -13.38 -19.75
CA LEU A 532 -7.24 -12.92 -21.04
C LEU A 532 -8.66 -12.32 -20.93
N ASP A 533 -9.46 -12.72 -19.93
CA ASP A 533 -10.77 -12.17 -19.54
C ASP A 533 -11.69 -11.80 -20.73
N GLY A 534 -11.79 -12.71 -21.71
CA GLY A 534 -12.63 -12.53 -22.92
C GLY A 534 -12.12 -11.50 -23.93
N GLN A 535 -10.88 -11.01 -23.80
CA GLN A 535 -10.28 -10.07 -24.75
C GLN A 535 -9.97 -10.76 -26.08
N GLU A 536 -9.99 -9.97 -27.16
CA GLU A 536 -9.57 -10.42 -28.48
C GLU A 536 -8.13 -10.92 -28.47
N ILE A 537 -7.85 -11.93 -29.27
CA ILE A 537 -6.49 -12.43 -29.50
C ILE A 537 -5.98 -11.92 -30.85
N PRO A 538 -4.67 -11.63 -30.98
CA PRO A 538 -4.12 -11.13 -32.22
C PRO A 538 -4.19 -12.21 -33.34
N GLU A 539 -4.61 -11.78 -34.53
CA GLU A 539 -4.74 -12.66 -35.70
C GLU A 539 -3.38 -12.99 -36.30
N VAL A 540 -3.19 -14.25 -36.69
CA VAL A 540 -1.98 -14.71 -37.41
C VAL A 540 -1.81 -13.97 -38.75
N GLY A 541 -0.59 -13.54 -39.03
CA GLY A 541 -0.24 -12.78 -40.23
C GLY A 541 -0.42 -11.27 -40.11
N LYS A 542 -1.12 -10.78 -39.08
CA LYS A 542 -1.27 -9.33 -38.83
C LYS A 542 -0.04 -8.77 -38.10
N LYS A 543 0.16 -7.45 -38.24
CA LYS A 543 1.15 -6.70 -37.50
C LYS A 543 0.51 -6.04 -36.27
N ILE A 544 1.20 -6.11 -35.14
CA ILE A 544 0.78 -5.50 -33.88
C ILE A 544 1.86 -4.61 -33.32
N SER A 545 1.46 -3.61 -32.54
CA SER A 545 2.30 -2.95 -31.53
C SER A 545 2.00 -3.61 -30.20
N MET A 546 3.02 -3.81 -29.36
CA MET A 546 2.94 -4.50 -28.09
C MET A 546 3.54 -3.66 -26.98
N VAL A 547 2.84 -3.57 -25.86
CA VAL A 547 3.38 -3.08 -24.59
C VAL A 547 3.71 -4.29 -23.74
N TYR A 548 4.92 -4.32 -23.17
CA TYR A 548 5.43 -5.55 -22.59
C TYR A 548 6.42 -5.33 -21.45
N TYR A 549 6.67 -6.39 -20.69
CA TYR A 549 7.81 -6.56 -19.82
C TYR A 549 8.57 -7.84 -20.19
N PRO A 550 9.91 -7.80 -20.40
CA PRO A 550 10.69 -9.01 -20.65
C PRO A 550 11.01 -9.73 -19.33
N ASP A 551 10.92 -11.05 -19.34
CA ASP A 551 11.20 -11.90 -18.20
C ASP A 551 12.03 -13.12 -18.61
N ILE A 552 12.71 -13.72 -17.65
CA ILE A 552 13.43 -14.99 -17.84
C ILE A 552 12.46 -16.13 -17.48
N ASN A 553 12.26 -17.04 -18.41
CA ASN A 553 11.52 -18.27 -18.16
C ASN A 553 12.50 -19.44 -18.12
N GLU A 554 12.51 -20.16 -17.01
CA GLU A 554 13.25 -21.40 -16.84
C GLU A 554 12.28 -22.57 -16.79
N TYR A 555 12.40 -23.48 -17.73
CA TYR A 555 11.57 -24.66 -17.79
C TYR A 555 12.41 -25.89 -18.20
N ASN A 556 12.41 -26.93 -17.38
CA ASN A 556 13.22 -28.14 -17.57
C ASN A 556 14.71 -27.86 -17.81
N GLY A 557 15.30 -26.89 -17.09
CA GLY A 557 16.69 -26.47 -17.23
C GLY A 557 17.01 -25.64 -18.49
N ILE A 558 16.00 -25.32 -19.30
CA ILE A 558 16.14 -24.45 -20.47
C ILE A 558 15.75 -23.02 -20.07
N VAL A 559 16.71 -22.11 -20.18
CA VAL A 559 16.51 -20.67 -19.94
C VAL A 559 16.15 -19.98 -21.26
N SER A 560 15.05 -19.26 -21.28
CA SER A 560 14.57 -18.53 -22.43
C SER A 560 14.01 -17.16 -22.02
N ILE A 561 14.00 -16.21 -22.97
CA ILE A 561 13.34 -14.91 -22.78
C ILE A 561 11.87 -15.03 -23.14
N GLN A 562 11.01 -14.55 -22.23
CA GLN A 562 9.58 -14.47 -22.42
C GLN A 562 9.12 -13.02 -22.25
N PHE A 563 8.26 -12.56 -23.17
CA PHE A 563 7.71 -11.21 -23.13
C PHE A 563 6.29 -11.27 -22.54
N ARG A 564 6.09 -10.64 -21.38
CA ARG A 564 4.75 -10.53 -20.78
C ARG A 564 4.03 -9.36 -21.42
N ILE A 565 2.92 -9.65 -22.12
CA ILE A 565 2.10 -8.65 -22.77
C ILE A 565 1.22 -7.97 -21.71
N GLU A 566 1.37 -6.66 -21.59
CA GLU A 566 0.48 -5.81 -20.79
C GLU A 566 -0.68 -5.29 -21.66
N ASP A 567 -0.39 -4.87 -22.88
CA ASP A 567 -1.39 -4.41 -23.84
C ASP A 567 -0.88 -4.60 -25.27
N TRP A 568 -1.80 -4.64 -26.25
CA TRP A 568 -1.46 -4.72 -27.66
C TRP A 568 -2.55 -4.10 -28.53
N ARG A 569 -2.19 -3.69 -29.75
CA ARG A 569 -3.11 -3.19 -30.78
C ARG A 569 -2.58 -3.46 -32.17
N TYR A 570 -3.46 -3.56 -33.14
CA TYR A 570 -3.05 -3.60 -34.55
C TYR A 570 -2.36 -2.30 -34.97
N VAL A 571 -1.40 -2.40 -35.92
CA VAL A 571 -0.68 -1.26 -36.47
C VAL A 571 -1.54 -0.55 -37.50
#